data_86728654b51a7a9d5ff9e54437e122b3
#
_entry.id   86728654b51a7a9d5ff9e54437e122b3
#
_cell.length_a   1.000
_cell.length_b   1.000
_cell.length_c   1.000
_cell.angle_alpha   90.00
_cell.angle_beta   90.00
_cell.angle_gamma   90.00
#
_symmetry.space_group_name_H-M   'P 1'
#
loop_
_entity.id
_entity.type
_entity.pdbx_description
1 polymer ?
#
loop_
_entity_poly.entity_id
_entity_poly.type
_entity_poly.pdbx_seq_one_letter_code
_entity_poly.pdbx_strand_id
1 'polypeptide(L)'
;MLILHSLLRELKEEFVQSGKGEERGPWFIYTLLAVILPFTSSRTSNLLRALETLFGFTIKKKKYYRFMASPKIPWNRLWIRLWKLIPEPETNGRLLVALDDFINPKTGKNIFGCTNVFDHAAKQNQSKYPWAQNVVTIGLLKTIKGRWACLPLSHRYYHLKKDIKENRPKYNGKNVAFQSKHEQAVDMLCSVAAEFPESNVLVVTDSWFGNNGMWKPLRQKLGKRVHMISRLRSNNNLFDEPPVAGKKKRGRPRKYGDKLGTPSSLARKFKGREQEYTVNLYGKARTVRAYDRVVMLKSLKCRVRVVWVFRKTQWVALFSTDVSLSVEEIIEYYGARWKIEACFKELKRDIGSAETQTRNSVAVTNHLEFCMMATTLTWIYACRLEKTPSRRHAVKGRDHFAFSDVRRLVAKATMDDNFAILCPVPRKSIINSLVSAFMRMAA
;
A
#
# COMPACT_ATOMS: atom_id res chain seq x y z
N MET A 1 -23.30 10.45 -2.83
CA MET A 1 -23.79 9.67 -3.99
C MET A 1 -23.04 10.03 -5.28
N LEU A 2 -23.10 11.27 -5.78
CA LEU A 2 -22.46 11.70 -7.06
C LEU A 2 -20.96 11.36 -7.14
N ILE A 3 -20.22 11.57 -6.05
CA ILE A 3 -18.78 11.24 -5.96
C ILE A 3 -18.56 9.76 -6.26
N LEU A 4 -19.30 8.87 -5.57
CA LEU A 4 -19.13 7.42 -5.76
C LEU A 4 -19.48 7.00 -7.20
N HIS A 5 -20.58 7.53 -7.74
CA HIS A 5 -20.99 7.26 -9.11
C HIS A 5 -19.94 7.70 -10.12
N SER A 6 -19.39 8.92 -9.99
CA SER A 6 -18.32 9.41 -10.87
C SER A 6 -17.11 8.48 -10.86
N LEU A 7 -16.64 8.07 -9.66
CA LEU A 7 -15.49 7.16 -9.52
C LEU A 7 -15.74 5.79 -10.18
N LEU A 8 -16.93 5.24 -9.99
CA LEU A 8 -17.27 3.92 -10.54
C LEU A 8 -17.48 3.96 -12.05
N ARG A 9 -18.03 5.05 -12.60
CA ARG A 9 -18.17 5.25 -14.05
C ARG A 9 -16.81 5.23 -14.73
N GLU A 10 -15.85 5.98 -14.23
CA GLU A 10 -14.48 6.03 -14.75
C GLU A 10 -13.83 4.63 -14.82
N LEU A 11 -14.04 3.80 -13.81
CA LEU A 11 -13.52 2.43 -13.81
C LEU A 11 -14.31 1.50 -14.78
N LYS A 12 -15.62 1.70 -14.93
CA LYS A 12 -16.45 0.92 -15.85
C LYS A 12 -16.06 1.16 -17.31
N GLU A 13 -15.69 2.39 -17.66
CA GLU A 13 -15.26 2.78 -19.02
C GLU A 13 -13.99 2.05 -19.48
N GLU A 14 -13.20 1.49 -18.55
CA GLU A 14 -12.03 0.68 -18.90
C GLU A 14 -12.38 -0.71 -19.49
N PHE A 15 -13.63 -1.13 -19.43
CA PHE A 15 -14.08 -2.34 -20.09
C PHE A 15 -14.38 -2.06 -21.57
N VAL A 16 -13.82 -2.91 -22.44
CA VAL A 16 -13.98 -2.78 -23.89
C VAL A 16 -15.47 -2.78 -24.26
N GLN A 17 -15.88 -1.87 -25.14
CA GLN A 17 -17.22 -1.83 -25.72
C GLN A 17 -17.42 -3.08 -26.62
N SER A 18 -17.89 -4.15 -26.04
CA SER A 18 -18.25 -5.42 -26.67
C SER A 18 -19.30 -6.07 -25.79
N GLY A 19 -20.15 -6.96 -26.35
CA GLY A 19 -21.19 -7.64 -25.56
C GLY A 19 -20.65 -8.33 -24.29
N LYS A 20 -19.37 -8.77 -24.28
CA LYS A 20 -18.72 -9.30 -23.08
C LYS A 20 -18.22 -8.22 -22.13
N GLY A 21 -17.81 -7.05 -22.63
CA GLY A 21 -17.39 -5.91 -21.82
C GLY A 21 -18.60 -5.26 -21.15
N GLU A 22 -19.67 -5.08 -21.86
CA GLU A 22 -20.95 -4.58 -21.36
C GLU A 22 -21.49 -5.44 -20.20
N GLU A 23 -21.38 -6.77 -20.32
CA GLU A 23 -21.76 -7.69 -19.24
C GLU A 23 -20.79 -7.64 -18.04
N ARG A 24 -19.47 -7.54 -18.28
CA ARG A 24 -18.42 -7.63 -17.24
C ARG A 24 -18.19 -6.33 -16.47
N GLY A 25 -18.40 -5.19 -17.10
CA GLY A 25 -18.28 -3.89 -16.45
C GLY A 25 -19.17 -3.78 -15.21
N PRO A 26 -20.49 -4.02 -15.32
CA PRO A 26 -21.38 -4.08 -14.16
C PRO A 26 -20.95 -5.15 -13.12
N TRP A 27 -20.52 -6.35 -13.54
CA TRP A 27 -20.07 -7.39 -12.61
C TRP A 27 -18.86 -6.92 -11.81
N PHE A 28 -17.92 -6.25 -12.46
CA PHE A 28 -16.76 -5.67 -11.81
C PHE A 28 -17.16 -4.62 -10.76
N ILE A 29 -18.00 -3.66 -11.14
CA ILE A 29 -18.45 -2.57 -10.26
C ILE A 29 -19.18 -3.12 -9.04
N TYR A 30 -20.14 -4.01 -9.21
CA TYR A 30 -20.89 -4.56 -8.09
C TYR A 30 -20.05 -5.50 -7.21
N THR A 31 -19.11 -6.24 -7.81
CA THR A 31 -18.14 -7.03 -7.01
C THR A 31 -17.25 -6.11 -6.17
N LEU A 32 -16.75 -5.03 -6.76
CA LEU A 32 -15.91 -4.04 -6.04
C LEU A 32 -16.70 -3.40 -4.87
N LEU A 33 -17.94 -2.99 -5.11
CA LEU A 33 -18.83 -2.49 -4.07
C LEU A 33 -19.10 -3.54 -2.98
N ALA A 34 -19.43 -4.76 -3.35
CA ALA A 34 -19.67 -5.84 -2.39
C ALA A 34 -18.46 -6.12 -1.49
N VAL A 35 -17.24 -5.95 -2.00
CA VAL A 35 -15.99 -6.03 -1.20
C VAL A 35 -15.87 -4.84 -0.25
N ILE A 36 -16.26 -3.64 -0.66
CA ILE A 36 -16.19 -2.45 0.21
C ILE A 36 -17.23 -2.51 1.31
N LEU A 37 -18.44 -3.01 1.03
CA LEU A 37 -19.55 -2.98 1.98
C LEU A 37 -19.28 -3.83 3.22
N PRO A 38 -19.60 -3.34 4.44
CA PRO A 38 -19.31 -4.07 5.68
C PRO A 38 -20.33 -5.16 6.02
N PHE A 39 -21.13 -5.63 5.05
CA PHE A 39 -22.27 -6.52 5.29
C PHE A 39 -22.01 -7.98 4.93
N THR A 40 -20.89 -8.28 4.28
CA THR A 40 -20.56 -9.64 3.87
C THR A 40 -19.07 -9.89 3.92
N SER A 41 -18.68 -11.16 3.98
CA SER A 41 -17.28 -11.54 3.81
C SER A 41 -16.90 -11.52 2.32
N SER A 42 -15.63 -11.28 2.01
CA SER A 42 -15.14 -11.22 0.63
C SER A 42 -14.93 -12.58 -0.04
N ARG A 43 -15.46 -13.67 0.54
CA ARG A 43 -15.48 -14.98 -0.14
C ARG A 43 -16.30 -14.91 -1.41
N THR A 44 -15.81 -15.49 -2.50
CA THR A 44 -16.46 -15.44 -3.83
C THR A 44 -17.94 -15.83 -3.79
N SER A 45 -18.31 -16.85 -2.99
CA SER A 45 -19.71 -17.25 -2.83
C SER A 45 -20.58 -16.21 -2.11
N ASN A 46 -20.00 -15.50 -1.15
CA ASN A 46 -20.68 -14.44 -0.42
C ASN A 46 -20.83 -13.19 -1.28
N LEU A 47 -19.79 -12.86 -2.04
CA LEU A 47 -19.87 -11.76 -3.03
C LEU A 47 -20.98 -12.01 -4.03
N LEU A 48 -21.10 -13.25 -4.59
CA LEU A 48 -22.20 -13.59 -5.50
C LEU A 48 -23.57 -13.37 -4.85
N ARG A 49 -23.76 -13.85 -3.61
CA ARG A 49 -25.00 -13.63 -2.86
C ARG A 49 -25.26 -12.15 -2.60
N ALA A 50 -24.22 -11.39 -2.24
CA ALA A 50 -24.33 -9.96 -2.03
C ALA A 50 -24.79 -9.20 -3.29
N LEU A 51 -24.32 -9.60 -4.48
CA LEU A 51 -24.78 -9.01 -5.72
C LEU A 51 -26.29 -9.14 -5.89
N GLU A 52 -26.83 -10.30 -5.59
CA GLU A 52 -28.27 -10.54 -5.67
C GLU A 52 -29.04 -9.85 -4.53
N THR A 53 -28.63 -10.04 -3.28
CA THR A 53 -29.35 -9.56 -2.09
C THR A 53 -29.28 -8.06 -1.96
N LEU A 54 -28.10 -7.44 -2.15
CA LEU A 54 -27.91 -6.01 -1.91
C LEU A 54 -28.26 -5.15 -3.12
N PHE A 55 -28.00 -5.67 -4.34
CA PHE A 55 -28.13 -4.89 -5.57
C PHE A 55 -29.23 -5.41 -6.51
N GLY A 56 -29.88 -6.53 -6.19
CA GLY A 56 -30.86 -7.16 -7.06
C GLY A 56 -30.27 -7.69 -8.37
N PHE A 57 -28.95 -7.92 -8.40
CA PHE A 57 -28.20 -8.25 -9.59
C PHE A 57 -27.92 -9.74 -9.67
N THR A 58 -28.74 -10.47 -10.42
CA THR A 58 -28.64 -11.93 -10.53
C THR A 58 -27.66 -12.37 -11.61
N ILE A 59 -26.67 -13.14 -11.22
CA ILE A 59 -25.69 -13.76 -12.13
C ILE A 59 -25.70 -15.28 -11.92
N LYS A 60 -25.79 -16.07 -13.01
CA LYS A 60 -25.63 -17.53 -12.91
C LYS A 60 -24.28 -17.87 -12.26
N LYS A 61 -24.28 -18.70 -11.21
CA LYS A 61 -23.09 -19.11 -10.43
C LYS A 61 -21.89 -19.44 -11.31
N LYS A 62 -22.05 -20.30 -12.34
CA LYS A 62 -20.99 -20.71 -13.26
C LYS A 62 -20.37 -19.51 -14.02
N LYS A 63 -21.18 -18.52 -14.42
CA LYS A 63 -20.71 -17.32 -15.12
C LYS A 63 -19.89 -16.44 -14.18
N TYR A 64 -20.35 -16.22 -12.93
CA TYR A 64 -19.65 -15.40 -11.96
C TYR A 64 -18.30 -16.00 -11.57
N TYR A 65 -18.24 -17.29 -11.28
CA TYR A 65 -16.96 -17.95 -10.97
C TYR A 65 -15.98 -17.91 -12.15
N ARG A 66 -16.46 -18.01 -13.38
CA ARG A 66 -15.63 -17.80 -14.58
C ARG A 66 -15.14 -16.36 -14.71
N PHE A 67 -15.97 -15.38 -14.35
CA PHE A 67 -15.56 -13.98 -14.31
C PHE A 67 -14.45 -13.79 -13.28
N MET A 68 -14.62 -14.25 -12.04
CA MET A 68 -13.60 -14.17 -10.99
C MET A 68 -12.29 -14.89 -11.36
N ALA A 69 -12.34 -15.91 -12.19
CA ALA A 69 -11.18 -16.65 -12.71
C ALA A 69 -10.69 -16.14 -14.08
N SER A 70 -11.16 -15.00 -14.56
CA SER A 70 -10.83 -14.49 -15.89
C SER A 70 -9.49 -13.76 -15.90
N PRO A 71 -8.51 -14.18 -16.73
CA PRO A 71 -7.27 -13.43 -16.93
C PRO A 71 -7.47 -12.17 -17.82
N LYS A 72 -8.69 -11.94 -18.31
CA LYS A 72 -9.05 -10.84 -19.22
C LYS A 72 -9.66 -9.63 -18.50
N ILE A 73 -9.66 -9.59 -17.16
CA ILE A 73 -9.98 -8.37 -16.43
C ILE A 73 -8.84 -7.37 -16.67
N PRO A 74 -9.12 -6.15 -17.13
CA PRO A 74 -8.09 -5.21 -17.58
C PRO A 74 -7.40 -4.49 -16.40
N TRP A 75 -6.81 -5.26 -15.46
CA TRP A 75 -6.25 -4.74 -14.21
C TRP A 75 -5.27 -3.60 -14.41
N ASN A 76 -4.37 -3.70 -15.40
CA ASN A 76 -3.38 -2.65 -15.64
C ASN A 76 -4.07 -1.30 -15.95
N ARG A 77 -5.06 -1.28 -16.85
CA ARG A 77 -5.80 -0.06 -17.18
C ARG A 77 -6.62 0.45 -16.00
N LEU A 78 -7.27 -0.48 -15.27
CA LEU A 78 -8.04 -0.15 -14.07
C LEU A 78 -7.18 0.51 -12.99
N TRP A 79 -5.94 0.02 -12.78
CA TRP A 79 -5.01 0.62 -11.83
C TRP A 79 -4.53 1.99 -12.30
N ILE A 80 -4.13 2.14 -13.55
CA ILE A 80 -3.71 3.43 -14.12
C ILE A 80 -4.85 4.45 -13.96
N ARG A 81 -6.09 4.04 -14.29
CA ARG A 81 -7.25 4.92 -14.12
C ARG A 81 -7.45 5.31 -12.67
N LEU A 82 -7.39 4.34 -11.76
CA LEU A 82 -7.56 4.58 -10.33
C LEU A 82 -6.50 5.53 -9.76
N TRP A 83 -5.24 5.42 -10.18
CA TRP A 83 -4.19 6.34 -9.75
C TRP A 83 -4.47 7.78 -10.18
N LYS A 84 -4.96 7.98 -11.40
CA LYS A 84 -5.35 9.30 -11.93
C LYS A 84 -6.58 9.90 -11.22
N LEU A 85 -7.37 9.08 -10.54
CA LEU A 85 -8.50 9.53 -9.74
C LEU A 85 -8.11 10.00 -8.34
N ILE A 86 -6.88 9.80 -7.89
CA ILE A 86 -6.38 10.28 -6.60
C ILE A 86 -6.21 11.80 -6.68
N PRO A 87 -6.97 12.59 -5.89
CA PRO A 87 -6.82 14.04 -5.89
C PRO A 87 -5.45 14.41 -5.30
N GLU A 88 -4.73 15.32 -5.96
CA GLU A 88 -3.44 15.84 -5.48
C GLU A 88 -2.54 14.72 -4.90
N PRO A 89 -2.03 13.78 -5.73
CA PRO A 89 -1.33 12.61 -5.23
C PRO A 89 -0.02 12.94 -4.54
N GLU A 90 0.51 14.13 -4.74
CA GLU A 90 1.78 14.58 -4.16
C GLU A 90 1.63 15.12 -2.74
N THR A 91 2.67 14.94 -1.97
CA THR A 91 2.90 15.60 -0.67
C THR A 91 4.18 16.41 -0.79
N ASN A 92 4.11 17.73 -0.63
CA ASN A 92 5.24 18.66 -0.82
C ASN A 92 6.00 18.44 -2.15
N GLY A 93 5.25 18.31 -3.26
CA GLY A 93 5.81 18.14 -4.62
C GLY A 93 6.44 16.76 -4.88
N ARG A 94 6.09 15.73 -4.09
CA ARG A 94 6.61 14.37 -4.23
C ARG A 94 5.52 13.32 -4.07
N LEU A 95 5.58 12.27 -4.86
CA LEU A 95 4.86 11.03 -4.56
C LEU A 95 5.54 10.34 -3.37
N LEU A 96 4.90 10.39 -2.21
CA LEU A 96 5.40 9.76 -1.00
C LEU A 96 4.89 8.30 -0.95
N VAL A 97 5.76 7.33 -1.23
CA VAL A 97 5.37 5.92 -1.40
C VAL A 97 5.95 5.07 -0.29
N ALA A 98 5.09 4.44 0.51
CA ALA A 98 5.51 3.41 1.45
C ALA A 98 5.73 2.08 0.71
N LEU A 99 6.74 1.32 1.14
CA LEU A 99 7.04 -0.02 0.66
C LEU A 99 7.22 -0.95 1.86
N ASP A 100 6.49 -2.06 1.85
CA ASP A 100 6.63 -3.14 2.84
C ASP A 100 6.03 -4.44 2.30
N ASP A 101 6.18 -5.56 3.00
CA ASP A 101 5.49 -6.80 2.69
C ASP A 101 4.64 -7.28 3.85
N PHE A 102 3.61 -8.03 3.55
CA PHE A 102 2.75 -8.62 4.55
C PHE A 102 2.42 -10.08 4.28
N ILE A 103 2.08 -10.78 5.35
CA ILE A 103 1.64 -12.16 5.33
C ILE A 103 0.12 -12.18 5.31
N ASN A 104 -0.45 -12.93 4.35
CA ASN A 104 -1.88 -13.13 4.17
C ASN A 104 -2.22 -14.61 4.44
N PRO A 105 -2.53 -15.01 5.70
CA PRO A 105 -2.75 -16.40 6.07
C PRO A 105 -3.91 -17.03 5.32
N LYS A 106 -3.78 -18.33 5.01
CA LYS A 106 -4.79 -19.14 4.33
C LYS A 106 -4.94 -20.49 5.02
N THR A 107 -6.09 -21.11 4.90
CA THR A 107 -6.35 -22.44 5.45
C THR A 107 -6.25 -23.55 4.40
N GLY A 108 -6.54 -23.24 3.15
CA GLY A 108 -6.52 -24.25 2.07
C GLY A 108 -5.09 -24.59 1.62
N LYS A 109 -4.79 -25.89 1.54
CA LYS A 109 -3.44 -26.39 1.20
C LYS A 109 -2.96 -26.05 -0.23
N ASN A 110 -3.87 -25.90 -1.20
CA ASN A 110 -3.54 -25.74 -2.62
C ASN A 110 -3.88 -24.34 -3.13
N ILE A 111 -3.77 -23.31 -2.30
CA ILE A 111 -4.04 -21.93 -2.71
C ILE A 111 -2.77 -21.36 -3.35
N PHE A 112 -2.93 -20.73 -4.52
CA PHE A 112 -1.81 -20.10 -5.23
C PHE A 112 -1.07 -19.07 -4.37
N GLY A 113 0.25 -19.12 -4.41
CA GLY A 113 1.14 -18.20 -3.68
C GLY A 113 1.33 -18.51 -2.21
N CYS A 114 0.73 -19.58 -1.68
CA CYS A 114 0.91 -20.00 -0.29
C CYS A 114 2.14 -20.88 -0.12
N THR A 115 2.84 -20.63 0.98
CA THR A 115 3.94 -21.43 1.49
C THR A 115 4.05 -21.22 3.01
N ASN A 116 4.90 -21.98 3.70
CA ASN A 116 5.24 -21.71 5.08
C ASN A 116 6.21 -20.52 5.16
N VAL A 117 5.71 -19.36 5.58
CA VAL A 117 6.44 -18.08 5.62
C VAL A 117 6.81 -17.76 7.06
N PHE A 118 8.05 -17.35 7.31
CA PHE A 118 8.46 -16.90 8.64
C PHE A 118 7.75 -15.59 8.99
N ASP A 119 7.01 -15.59 10.12
CA ASP A 119 6.29 -14.43 10.64
C ASP A 119 7.06 -13.82 11.82
N HIS A 120 7.71 -12.69 11.56
CA HIS A 120 8.40 -11.90 12.58
C HIS A 120 7.47 -11.34 13.67
N ALA A 121 6.18 -11.20 13.38
CA ALA A 121 5.17 -10.64 14.27
C ALA A 121 4.36 -11.70 15.02
N ALA A 122 4.69 -13.00 14.83
CA ALA A 122 4.00 -14.10 15.49
C ALA A 122 4.11 -13.98 17.01
N LYS A 123 2.96 -14.05 17.69
CA LYS A 123 2.89 -14.08 19.15
C LYS A 123 3.32 -15.44 19.68
N GLN A 124 3.57 -15.53 20.98
CA GLN A 124 4.09 -16.71 21.66
C GLN A 124 3.23 -17.98 21.44
N ASN A 125 1.91 -17.80 21.24
CA ASN A 125 0.94 -18.88 21.00
C ASN A 125 0.58 -19.08 19.51
N GLN A 126 1.34 -18.48 18.59
CA GLN A 126 1.12 -18.59 17.16
C GLN A 126 2.30 -19.26 16.47
N SER A 127 2.03 -19.97 15.38
CA SER A 127 3.11 -20.53 14.56
C SER A 127 4.00 -19.43 13.99
N LYS A 128 5.30 -19.59 14.12
CA LYS A 128 6.30 -18.74 13.46
C LYS A 128 6.38 -18.98 11.94
N TYR A 129 5.76 -20.04 11.44
CA TYR A 129 5.73 -20.42 10.03
C TYR A 129 4.30 -20.70 9.57
N PRO A 130 3.40 -19.70 9.58
CA PRO A 130 2.04 -19.92 9.11
C PRO A 130 2.03 -20.25 7.61
N TRP A 131 1.04 -21.05 7.21
CA TRP A 131 0.70 -21.27 5.80
C TRP A 131 0.05 -20.01 5.24
N ALA A 132 0.76 -19.28 4.40
CA ALA A 132 0.34 -17.95 3.99
C ALA A 132 0.91 -17.53 2.63
N GLN A 133 0.27 -16.55 2.03
CA GLN A 133 0.85 -15.76 0.94
C GLN A 133 1.73 -14.65 1.51
N ASN A 134 2.90 -14.44 0.93
CA ASN A 134 3.69 -13.25 1.19
C ASN A 134 3.47 -12.26 0.04
N VAL A 135 3.10 -11.03 0.36
CA VAL A 135 2.72 -10.01 -0.63
C VAL A 135 3.55 -8.75 -0.43
N VAL A 136 4.40 -8.44 -1.40
CA VAL A 136 5.12 -7.16 -1.46
C VAL A 136 4.17 -6.10 -1.97
N THR A 137 4.09 -4.97 -1.29
CA THR A 137 3.10 -3.91 -1.59
C THR A 137 3.75 -2.54 -1.54
N ILE A 138 3.37 -1.70 -2.47
CA ILE A 138 3.62 -0.27 -2.43
C ILE A 138 2.30 0.48 -2.27
N GLY A 139 2.32 1.56 -1.47
CA GLY A 139 1.13 2.37 -1.24
C GLY A 139 1.48 3.85 -1.11
N LEU A 140 0.62 4.72 -1.64
CA LEU A 140 0.75 6.17 -1.51
C LEU A 140 0.44 6.59 -0.08
N LEU A 141 1.37 7.28 0.55
CA LEU A 141 1.14 7.94 1.84
C LEU A 141 0.57 9.34 1.56
N LYS A 142 -0.62 9.58 2.04
CA LYS A 142 -1.32 10.85 1.82
C LYS A 142 -2.04 11.29 3.09
N THR A 143 -2.02 12.58 3.35
CA THR A 143 -2.87 13.17 4.39
C THR A 143 -4.27 13.39 3.84
N ILE A 144 -5.26 12.78 4.48
CA ILE A 144 -6.67 12.88 4.13
C ILE A 144 -7.43 13.48 5.31
N LYS A 145 -7.96 14.69 5.15
CA LYS A 145 -8.68 15.40 6.24
C LYS A 145 -7.90 15.41 7.56
N GLY A 146 -6.63 15.81 7.50
CA GLY A 146 -5.74 15.91 8.67
C GLY A 146 -5.15 14.58 9.18
N ARG A 147 -5.42 13.47 8.52
CA ARG A 147 -4.97 12.14 8.91
C ARG A 147 -4.11 11.49 7.82
N TRP A 148 -2.97 10.93 8.17
CA TRP A 148 -2.21 10.07 7.27
C TRP A 148 -2.98 8.77 6.96
N ALA A 149 -3.04 8.42 5.69
CA ALA A 149 -3.56 7.15 5.16
C ALA A 149 -2.54 6.54 4.20
N CYS A 150 -2.67 5.24 3.93
CA CYS A 150 -1.91 4.54 2.90
C CYS A 150 -2.89 3.95 1.89
N LEU A 151 -2.77 4.38 0.63
CA LEU A 151 -3.55 3.91 -0.49
C LEU A 151 -2.73 2.87 -1.26
N PRO A 152 -3.09 1.58 -1.27
CA PRO A 152 -2.42 0.61 -2.12
C PRO A 152 -2.31 1.09 -3.57
N LEU A 153 -1.11 1.01 -4.16
CA LEU A 153 -0.89 1.34 -5.56
C LEU A 153 -0.62 0.09 -6.39
N SER A 154 0.17 -0.81 -5.87
CA SER A 154 0.53 -2.06 -6.56
C SER A 154 0.97 -3.12 -5.56
N HIS A 155 0.87 -4.38 -5.96
CA HIS A 155 1.32 -5.51 -5.15
C HIS A 155 1.81 -6.67 -6.02
N ARG A 156 2.61 -7.56 -5.42
CA ARG A 156 3.10 -8.80 -6.05
C ARG A 156 3.16 -9.92 -5.03
N TYR A 157 2.75 -11.14 -5.43
CA TYR A 157 3.05 -12.33 -4.63
C TYR A 157 4.54 -12.63 -4.67
N TYR A 158 5.13 -12.83 -3.51
CA TYR A 158 6.49 -13.29 -3.39
C TYR A 158 6.51 -14.81 -3.21
N HIS A 159 7.20 -15.49 -4.10
CA HIS A 159 7.44 -16.92 -4.02
C HIS A 159 8.87 -17.19 -3.56
N LEU A 160 9.06 -18.10 -2.62
CA LEU A 160 10.39 -18.51 -2.21
C LEU A 160 11.11 -19.20 -3.39
N LYS A 161 12.42 -18.95 -3.50
CA LYS A 161 13.24 -19.56 -4.56
C LYS A 161 13.17 -21.10 -4.52
N LYS A 162 13.07 -21.67 -3.30
CA LYS A 162 12.87 -23.08 -3.07
C LYS A 162 11.56 -23.57 -3.70
N ASP A 163 10.43 -22.89 -3.44
CA ASP A 163 9.12 -23.27 -3.95
C ASP A 163 9.06 -23.20 -5.49
N ILE A 164 9.73 -22.21 -6.11
CA ILE A 164 9.82 -22.12 -7.57
C ILE A 164 10.53 -23.37 -8.14
N LYS A 165 11.57 -23.85 -7.49
CA LYS A 165 12.33 -25.03 -7.94
C LYS A 165 11.56 -26.34 -7.73
N GLU A 166 10.97 -26.51 -6.53
CA GLU A 166 10.36 -27.76 -6.10
C GLU A 166 8.91 -27.89 -6.56
N ASN A 167 8.10 -26.85 -6.34
CA ASN A 167 6.64 -26.88 -6.53
C ASN A 167 6.19 -26.34 -7.90
N ARG A 168 7.07 -25.63 -8.62
CA ARG A 168 6.81 -25.06 -9.96
C ARG A 168 5.42 -24.41 -10.06
N PRO A 169 5.11 -23.41 -9.21
CA PRO A 169 3.79 -22.81 -9.18
C PRO A 169 3.43 -22.24 -10.55
N LYS A 170 2.15 -22.41 -10.94
CA LYS A 170 1.66 -21.93 -12.23
C LYS A 170 0.63 -20.82 -12.05
N TYR A 171 0.81 -19.74 -12.78
CA TYR A 171 -0.18 -18.69 -12.96
C TYR A 171 -0.75 -18.76 -14.37
N ASN A 172 -2.04 -18.95 -14.49
CA ASN A 172 -2.73 -19.09 -15.77
C ASN A 172 -2.05 -20.11 -16.73
N GLY A 173 -1.64 -21.26 -16.17
CA GLY A 173 -0.95 -22.32 -16.91
C GLY A 173 0.54 -22.14 -17.17
N LYS A 174 1.10 -20.94 -16.95
CA LYS A 174 2.53 -20.63 -17.14
C LYS A 174 3.29 -20.74 -15.83
N ASN A 175 4.52 -21.26 -15.89
CA ASN A 175 5.38 -21.32 -14.71
C ASN A 175 5.72 -19.90 -14.21
N VAL A 176 5.67 -19.71 -12.89
CA VAL A 176 6.05 -18.45 -12.25
C VAL A 176 7.58 -18.37 -12.23
N ALA A 177 8.14 -17.26 -12.72
CA ALA A 177 9.56 -16.98 -12.61
C ALA A 177 9.89 -16.42 -11.21
N PHE A 178 11.09 -16.73 -10.72
CA PHE A 178 11.57 -16.14 -9.48
C PHE A 178 11.91 -14.65 -9.67
N GLN A 179 11.38 -13.83 -8.78
CA GLN A 179 11.78 -12.44 -8.58
C GLN A 179 12.03 -12.20 -7.10
N SER A 180 13.13 -11.55 -6.75
CA SER A 180 13.36 -11.11 -5.38
C SER A 180 12.39 -9.99 -5.00
N LYS A 181 12.12 -9.81 -3.70
CA LYS A 181 11.26 -8.70 -3.23
C LYS A 181 11.77 -7.32 -3.67
N HIS A 182 13.09 -7.15 -3.79
CA HIS A 182 13.70 -5.90 -4.29
C HIS A 182 13.37 -5.66 -5.77
N GLU A 183 13.50 -6.68 -6.62
CA GLU A 183 13.15 -6.59 -8.05
C GLU A 183 11.67 -6.28 -8.21
N GLN A 184 10.79 -6.98 -7.47
CA GLN A 184 9.35 -6.70 -7.48
C GLN A 184 9.05 -5.25 -7.06
N ALA A 185 9.70 -4.76 -6.01
CA ALA A 185 9.54 -3.38 -5.54
C ALA A 185 9.99 -2.35 -6.59
N VAL A 186 11.15 -2.58 -7.22
CA VAL A 186 11.67 -1.71 -8.28
C VAL A 186 10.71 -1.66 -9.47
N ASP A 187 10.20 -2.81 -9.93
CA ASP A 187 9.28 -2.85 -11.07
C ASP A 187 7.96 -2.14 -10.76
N MET A 188 7.38 -2.34 -9.57
CA MET A 188 6.16 -1.65 -9.15
C MET A 188 6.36 -0.13 -9.05
N LEU A 189 7.46 0.32 -8.43
CA LEU A 189 7.79 1.74 -8.30
C LEU A 189 7.99 2.41 -9.66
N CYS A 190 8.70 1.74 -10.58
CA CYS A 190 8.90 2.25 -11.93
C CYS A 190 7.59 2.33 -12.72
N SER A 191 6.69 1.36 -12.57
CA SER A 191 5.38 1.36 -13.23
C SER A 191 4.52 2.54 -12.75
N VAL A 192 4.50 2.81 -11.45
CA VAL A 192 3.78 3.96 -10.89
C VAL A 192 4.43 5.28 -11.33
N ALA A 193 5.77 5.39 -11.24
CA ALA A 193 6.49 6.60 -11.62
C ALA A 193 6.35 6.96 -13.11
N ALA A 194 6.07 5.98 -13.97
CA ALA A 194 5.82 6.20 -15.39
C ALA A 194 4.49 6.94 -15.66
N GLU A 195 3.49 6.73 -14.79
CA GLU A 195 2.19 7.41 -14.89
C GLU A 195 2.19 8.83 -14.30
N PHE A 196 3.26 9.20 -13.58
CA PHE A 196 3.49 10.53 -13.00
C PHE A 196 4.87 11.06 -13.42
N PRO A 197 5.08 11.37 -14.71
CA PRO A 197 6.41 11.69 -15.25
C PRO A 197 7.03 12.93 -14.63
N GLU A 198 6.25 13.90 -14.22
CA GLU A 198 6.73 15.16 -13.63
C GLU A 198 7.00 15.06 -12.12
N SER A 199 6.49 14.02 -11.46
CA SER A 199 6.59 13.89 -10.02
C SER A 199 7.93 13.27 -9.59
N ASN A 200 8.51 13.80 -8.53
CA ASN A 200 9.57 13.12 -7.79
C ASN A 200 8.99 12.02 -6.92
N VAL A 201 9.69 10.91 -6.78
CA VAL A 201 9.27 9.76 -5.96
C VAL A 201 10.12 9.68 -4.72
N LEU A 202 9.51 9.73 -3.54
CA LEU A 202 10.17 9.52 -2.26
C LEU A 202 9.67 8.20 -1.65
N VAL A 203 10.52 7.18 -1.69
CA VAL A 203 10.20 5.86 -1.14
C VAL A 203 10.53 5.83 0.35
N VAL A 204 9.55 5.45 1.17
CA VAL A 204 9.74 5.29 2.62
C VAL A 204 9.58 3.82 2.99
N THR A 205 10.63 3.26 3.56
CA THR A 205 10.67 1.82 3.83
C THR A 205 11.41 1.47 5.12
N ASP A 206 11.33 0.23 5.52
CA ASP A 206 12.07 -0.29 6.66
C ASP A 206 13.56 -0.54 6.32
N SER A 207 14.33 -0.96 7.31
CA SER A 207 15.77 -1.25 7.14
C SER A 207 16.05 -2.48 6.25
N TRP A 208 15.06 -3.33 6.00
CA TRP A 208 15.25 -4.50 5.17
C TRP A 208 15.27 -4.13 3.68
N PHE A 209 14.30 -3.30 3.24
CA PHE A 209 14.26 -2.78 1.87
C PHE A 209 15.24 -1.63 1.66
N GLY A 210 15.62 -0.89 2.72
CA GLY A 210 16.51 0.28 2.67
C GLY A 210 17.97 -0.07 2.37
N ASN A 211 18.24 -0.83 1.31
CA ASN A 211 19.58 -1.29 0.95
C ASN A 211 19.86 -1.14 -0.56
N ASN A 212 21.11 -1.44 -0.95
CA ASN A 212 21.56 -1.23 -2.32
C ASN A 212 20.96 -2.21 -3.34
N GLY A 213 20.36 -3.31 -2.89
CA GLY A 213 19.64 -4.25 -3.76
C GLY A 213 18.41 -3.60 -4.41
N MET A 214 17.77 -2.64 -3.72
CA MET A 214 16.70 -1.82 -4.26
C MET A 214 17.21 -0.48 -4.79
N TRP A 215 18.05 0.22 -4.00
CA TRP A 215 18.48 1.58 -4.33
C TRP A 215 19.18 1.71 -5.68
N LYS A 216 20.17 0.84 -5.94
CA LYS A 216 20.95 0.94 -7.18
C LYS A 216 20.10 0.75 -8.44
N PRO A 217 19.30 -0.33 -8.59
CA PRO A 217 18.42 -0.49 -9.75
C PRO A 217 17.40 0.64 -9.91
N LEU A 218 16.81 1.09 -8.80
CA LEU A 218 15.83 2.15 -8.81
C LEU A 218 16.43 3.48 -9.27
N ARG A 219 17.62 3.82 -8.75
CA ARG A 219 18.36 5.02 -9.16
C ARG A 219 18.81 4.98 -10.61
N GLN A 220 19.15 3.78 -11.13
CA GLN A 220 19.49 3.60 -12.54
C GLN A 220 18.31 3.82 -13.47
N LYS A 221 17.09 3.35 -13.07
CA LYS A 221 15.86 3.48 -13.89
C LYS A 221 15.23 4.88 -13.80
N LEU A 222 15.16 5.48 -12.64
CA LEU A 222 14.44 6.74 -12.40
C LEU A 222 15.36 7.97 -12.25
N GLY A 223 16.68 7.78 -12.25
CA GLY A 223 17.62 8.89 -12.19
C GLY A 223 17.48 9.75 -10.94
N LYS A 224 17.52 11.07 -11.11
CA LYS A 224 17.40 12.04 -10.01
C LYS A 224 15.99 12.18 -9.44
N ARG A 225 14.99 11.65 -10.12
CA ARG A 225 13.58 11.70 -9.69
C ARG A 225 13.26 10.82 -8.47
N VAL A 226 14.17 9.92 -8.07
CA VAL A 226 13.90 9.02 -6.95
C VAL A 226 14.80 9.28 -5.76
N HIS A 227 14.18 9.29 -4.58
CA HIS A 227 14.83 9.36 -3.28
C HIS A 227 14.26 8.31 -2.34
N MET A 228 14.96 8.06 -1.24
CA MET A 228 14.60 7.03 -0.26
C MET A 228 14.83 7.52 1.17
N ILE A 229 13.84 7.29 2.03
CA ILE A 229 13.97 7.37 3.48
C ILE A 229 13.88 5.96 4.06
N SER A 230 14.80 5.63 4.97
CA SER A 230 14.75 4.37 5.69
C SER A 230 15.47 4.47 7.03
N ARG A 231 15.32 3.42 7.84
CA ARG A 231 16.07 3.27 9.08
C ARG A 231 17.45 2.67 8.81
N LEU A 232 18.49 3.27 9.39
CA LEU A 232 19.83 2.71 9.35
C LEU A 232 19.95 1.51 10.29
N ARG A 233 20.65 0.48 9.84
CA ARG A 233 21.10 -0.60 10.72
C ARG A 233 22.24 -0.09 11.61
N SER A 234 22.26 -0.51 12.86
CA SER A 234 23.22 -0.07 13.87
C SER A 234 24.71 -0.27 13.51
N ASN A 235 24.99 -1.22 12.61
CA ASN A 235 26.33 -1.62 12.15
C ASN A 235 26.72 -1.03 10.79
N ASN A 236 25.94 -0.17 10.16
CA ASN A 236 26.32 0.48 8.90
C ASN A 236 27.60 1.33 9.11
N ASN A 237 28.48 1.38 8.10
CA ASN A 237 29.66 2.23 8.12
C ASN A 237 29.35 3.57 7.45
N LEU A 238 29.60 4.64 8.20
CA LEU A 238 29.44 6.01 7.77
C LEU A 238 30.79 6.69 7.60
N PHE A 239 30.91 7.54 6.59
CA PHE A 239 32.12 8.25 6.24
C PHE A 239 31.81 9.74 6.03
N ASP A 240 32.82 10.57 6.20
CA ASP A 240 32.74 11.95 5.75
C ASP A 240 32.64 12.05 4.22
N GLU A 241 32.26 13.21 3.74
CA GLU A 241 32.34 13.52 2.32
C GLU A 241 33.81 13.47 1.88
N PRO A 242 34.07 13.03 0.63
CA PRO A 242 35.43 13.07 0.11
C PRO A 242 35.92 14.52 0.11
N PRO A 243 37.20 14.78 0.41
CA PRO A 243 37.75 16.12 0.34
C PRO A 243 37.55 16.69 -1.08
N VAL A 244 37.17 17.98 -1.15
CA VAL A 244 37.08 18.67 -2.44
C VAL A 244 38.42 18.54 -3.14
N ALA A 245 38.40 18.08 -4.39
CA ALA A 245 39.62 17.83 -5.15
C ALA A 245 40.37 19.17 -5.35
N GLY A 246 41.45 19.35 -4.61
CA GLY A 246 42.50 20.31 -4.95
C GLY A 246 43.23 19.83 -6.21
N LYS A 247 44.50 20.24 -6.43
CA LYS A 247 45.31 19.83 -7.58
C LYS A 247 45.14 18.33 -7.92
N LYS A 248 44.91 18.00 -9.21
CA LYS A 248 44.76 16.64 -9.71
C LYS A 248 45.87 15.73 -9.18
N LYS A 249 45.51 14.83 -8.27
CA LYS A 249 46.44 13.76 -7.80
C LYS A 249 46.33 12.56 -8.76
N ARG A 250 47.49 11.88 -8.98
CA ARG A 250 47.49 10.61 -9.72
C ARG A 250 46.60 9.58 -9.01
N GLY A 251 45.80 8.83 -9.77
CA GLY A 251 44.98 7.74 -9.27
C GLY A 251 43.48 8.07 -9.25
N ARG A 252 42.68 7.04 -8.91
CA ARG A 252 41.21 7.17 -8.83
C ARG A 252 40.79 8.11 -7.70
N PRO A 253 39.90 9.11 -7.93
CA PRO A 253 39.40 9.98 -6.86
C PRO A 253 38.80 9.19 -5.71
N ARG A 254 39.07 9.63 -4.48
CA ARG A 254 38.45 9.05 -3.28
C ARG A 254 36.94 9.21 -3.35
N LYS A 255 36.20 8.12 -3.11
CA LYS A 255 34.73 8.14 -3.04
C LYS A 255 34.20 8.48 -1.66
N TYR A 256 35.02 8.35 -0.62
CA TYR A 256 34.66 8.56 0.78
C TYR A 256 35.77 9.35 1.45
N GLY A 257 35.40 10.23 2.37
CA GLY A 257 36.33 10.85 3.30
C GLY A 257 36.74 9.90 4.43
N ASP A 258 37.01 10.46 5.59
CA ASP A 258 37.45 9.67 6.74
C ASP A 258 36.28 8.87 7.35
N LYS A 259 36.60 7.72 7.94
CA LYS A 259 35.61 6.87 8.60
C LYS A 259 35.11 7.53 9.87
N LEU A 260 33.80 7.83 9.93
CA LEU A 260 33.17 8.42 11.10
C LEU A 260 32.81 7.39 12.18
N GLY A 261 32.50 6.16 11.73
CA GLY A 261 32.06 5.06 12.59
C GLY A 261 30.72 4.48 12.20
N THR A 262 30.03 3.88 13.17
CA THR A 262 28.71 3.30 13.00
C THR A 262 27.60 4.22 13.56
N PRO A 263 26.32 4.07 13.15
CA PRO A 263 25.22 4.81 13.80
C PRO A 263 25.21 4.68 15.31
N SER A 264 25.59 3.50 15.85
CA SER A 264 25.66 3.28 17.30
C SER A 264 26.78 4.07 17.97
N SER A 265 27.99 4.08 17.41
CA SER A 265 29.11 4.84 17.97
C SER A 265 28.86 6.34 17.91
N LEU A 266 28.24 6.80 16.81
CA LEU A 266 27.90 8.21 16.60
C LEU A 266 26.73 8.65 17.48
N ALA A 267 25.73 7.80 17.75
CA ALA A 267 24.66 8.11 18.68
C ALA A 267 25.20 8.43 20.09
N ARG A 268 26.21 7.67 20.55
CA ARG A 268 26.89 7.96 21.82
C ARG A 268 27.63 9.30 21.79
N LYS A 269 28.33 9.59 20.68
CA LYS A 269 29.09 10.83 20.49
C LYS A 269 28.18 12.08 20.40
N PHE A 270 26.96 11.93 19.87
CA PHE A 270 26.03 13.03 19.66
C PHE A 270 25.04 13.21 20.83
N LYS A 271 25.04 12.30 21.80
CA LYS A 271 24.23 12.45 23.00
C LYS A 271 24.63 13.73 23.76
N GLY A 272 23.63 14.58 24.03
CA GLY A 272 23.81 15.90 24.61
C GLY A 272 24.04 17.03 23.59
N ARG A 273 24.05 16.73 22.28
CA ARG A 273 24.17 17.73 21.21
C ARG A 273 22.89 17.81 20.35
N GLU A 274 21.85 17.08 20.76
CA GLU A 274 20.56 17.07 20.07
C GLU A 274 19.82 18.40 20.24
N GLN A 275 19.13 18.80 19.19
CA GLN A 275 18.21 19.93 19.17
C GLN A 275 16.77 19.44 19.30
N GLU A 276 15.87 20.31 19.73
CA GLU A 276 14.45 20.03 19.81
C GLU A 276 13.75 20.42 18.50
N TYR A 277 12.87 19.53 18.03
CA TYR A 277 12.07 19.70 16.84
C TYR A 277 10.61 19.39 17.15
N THR A 278 9.70 20.21 16.63
CA THR A 278 8.25 19.93 16.70
C THR A 278 7.83 19.22 15.44
N VAL A 279 7.33 17.99 15.58
CA VAL A 279 6.93 17.11 14.46
C VAL A 279 5.51 16.60 14.66
N ASN A 280 4.78 16.40 13.55
CA ASN A 280 3.45 15.80 13.59
C ASN A 280 3.56 14.26 13.46
N LEU A 281 3.52 13.57 14.58
CA LEU A 281 3.55 12.11 14.61
C LEU A 281 2.22 11.54 15.07
N TYR A 282 1.65 10.66 14.23
CA TYR A 282 0.38 9.96 14.52
C TYR A 282 -0.80 10.92 14.76
N GLY A 283 -0.79 12.08 14.06
CA GLY A 283 -1.83 13.10 14.15
C GLY A 283 -1.75 14.01 15.39
N LYS A 284 -0.60 14.05 16.06
CA LYS A 284 -0.35 14.92 17.20
C LYS A 284 1.00 15.61 17.06
N ALA A 285 1.06 16.89 17.36
CA ALA A 285 2.32 17.60 17.51
C ALA A 285 3.10 17.01 18.69
N ARG A 286 4.37 16.72 18.48
CA ARG A 286 5.27 16.14 19.47
C ARG A 286 6.64 16.80 19.39
N THR A 287 7.21 17.14 20.52
CA THR A 287 8.61 17.55 20.62
C THR A 287 9.48 16.30 20.63
N VAL A 288 10.47 16.26 19.76
CA VAL A 288 11.48 15.20 19.67
C VAL A 288 12.86 15.82 19.70
N ARG A 289 13.82 15.12 20.30
CA ARG A 289 15.23 15.55 20.30
C ARG A 289 15.97 14.78 19.22
N ALA A 290 16.65 15.49 18.34
CA ALA A 290 17.38 14.88 17.25
C ALA A 290 18.69 15.62 16.94
N TYR A 291 19.64 14.89 16.36
CA TYR A 291 20.86 15.42 15.78
C TYR A 291 20.97 14.93 14.35
N ASP A 292 21.38 15.75 13.42
CA ASP A 292 21.54 15.34 12.04
C ASP A 292 22.93 15.64 11.49
N ARG A 293 23.31 14.89 10.47
CA ARG A 293 24.55 15.10 9.72
C ARG A 293 24.44 14.53 8.31
N VAL A 294 24.99 15.26 7.36
CA VAL A 294 25.18 14.74 6.00
C VAL A 294 26.47 13.92 5.99
N VAL A 295 26.40 12.70 5.43
CA VAL A 295 27.49 11.72 5.42
C VAL A 295 27.45 10.87 4.14
N MET A 296 28.54 10.17 3.86
CA MET A 296 28.58 9.12 2.83
C MET A 296 28.21 7.78 3.45
N LEU A 297 27.14 7.16 2.95
CA LEU A 297 26.71 5.83 3.37
C LEU A 297 27.33 4.77 2.45
N LYS A 298 28.27 3.97 2.99
CA LYS A 298 29.01 2.98 2.19
C LYS A 298 28.12 1.93 1.55
N SER A 299 27.07 1.48 2.25
CA SER A 299 26.17 0.45 1.74
C SER A 299 25.37 0.89 0.52
N LEU A 300 25.00 2.18 0.40
CA LEU A 300 24.31 2.74 -0.75
C LEU A 300 25.23 3.44 -1.75
N LYS A 301 26.48 3.67 -1.37
CA LYS A 301 27.51 4.37 -2.18
C LYS A 301 27.08 5.79 -2.58
N CYS A 302 26.32 6.46 -1.74
CA CYS A 302 25.83 7.82 -1.98
C CYS A 302 25.84 8.67 -0.70
N ARG A 303 25.72 9.96 -0.90
CA ARG A 303 25.49 10.98 0.12
C ARG A 303 24.11 10.83 0.69
N VAL A 304 23.98 10.93 2.02
CA VAL A 304 22.70 10.84 2.74
C VAL A 304 22.70 11.82 3.91
N ARG A 305 21.54 12.36 4.23
CA ARG A 305 21.30 13.04 5.52
C ARG A 305 20.85 11.99 6.52
N VAL A 306 21.56 11.86 7.63
CA VAL A 306 21.21 10.95 8.72
C VAL A 306 20.69 11.77 9.89
N VAL A 307 19.56 11.34 10.45
CA VAL A 307 18.91 11.95 11.62
C VAL A 307 18.89 10.92 12.74
N TRP A 308 19.58 11.20 13.84
CA TRP A 308 19.51 10.43 15.08
C TRP A 308 18.41 11.02 15.96
N VAL A 309 17.33 10.29 16.15
CA VAL A 309 16.24 10.67 17.05
C VAL A 309 16.44 9.99 18.39
N PHE A 310 16.58 10.80 19.44
CA PHE A 310 16.83 10.33 20.80
C PHE A 310 15.52 10.24 21.59
N ARG A 311 15.36 9.13 22.27
CA ARG A 311 14.32 8.89 23.27
C ARG A 311 15.01 8.62 24.61
N LYS A 312 14.26 8.58 25.72
CA LYS A 312 14.84 8.45 27.08
C LYS A 312 16.08 7.55 27.16
N THR A 313 15.95 6.28 26.81
CA THR A 313 17.02 5.27 26.86
C THR A 313 17.39 4.69 25.49
N GLN A 314 16.67 5.07 24.45
CA GLN A 314 16.79 4.50 23.11
C GLN A 314 17.02 5.59 22.08
N TRP A 315 17.57 5.20 20.95
CA TRP A 315 17.72 6.05 19.78
C TRP A 315 17.35 5.29 18.51
N VAL A 316 17.04 6.01 17.47
CA VAL A 316 16.87 5.48 16.11
C VAL A 316 17.59 6.40 15.13
N ALA A 317 18.31 5.84 14.17
CA ALA A 317 18.90 6.59 13.08
C ALA A 317 18.09 6.36 11.80
N LEU A 318 17.60 7.47 11.24
CA LEU A 318 16.92 7.53 9.95
C LEU A 318 17.89 8.11 8.93
N PHE A 319 17.74 7.76 7.66
CA PHE A 319 18.48 8.43 6.60
C PHE A 319 17.57 8.81 5.44
N SER A 320 17.93 9.89 4.77
CA SER A 320 17.37 10.28 3.48
C SER A 320 18.47 10.41 2.44
N THR A 321 18.21 9.89 1.22
CA THR A 321 19.06 10.15 0.06
C THR A 321 18.80 11.52 -0.56
N ASP A 322 17.68 12.17 -0.22
CA ASP A 322 17.43 13.59 -0.46
C ASP A 322 17.95 14.37 0.75
N VAL A 323 19.09 15.01 0.59
CA VAL A 323 19.73 15.77 1.66
C VAL A 323 19.10 17.15 1.90
N SER A 324 18.18 17.58 1.01
CA SER A 324 17.45 18.84 1.13
C SER A 324 16.29 18.76 2.12
N LEU A 325 15.79 17.54 2.40
CA LEU A 325 14.71 17.34 3.37
C LEU A 325 15.11 17.83 4.76
N SER A 326 14.19 18.49 5.44
CA SER A 326 14.39 18.91 6.83
C SER A 326 14.42 17.72 7.80
N VAL A 327 14.84 17.94 9.03
CA VAL A 327 14.83 16.91 10.08
C VAL A 327 13.39 16.49 10.37
N GLU A 328 12.48 17.46 10.44
CA GLU A 328 11.05 17.26 10.69
C GLU A 328 10.42 16.40 9.59
N GLU A 329 10.65 16.74 8.31
CA GLU A 329 10.13 15.98 7.18
C GLU A 329 10.59 14.53 7.20
N ILE A 330 11.89 14.28 7.46
CA ILE A 330 12.43 12.92 7.54
C ILE A 330 11.74 12.12 8.66
N ILE A 331 11.54 12.73 9.81
CA ILE A 331 10.91 12.08 10.97
C ILE A 331 9.41 11.84 10.70
N GLU A 332 8.69 12.83 10.17
CA GLU A 332 7.26 12.75 9.88
C GLU A 332 6.96 11.71 8.80
N TYR A 333 7.69 11.73 7.69
CA TYR A 333 7.49 10.79 6.58
C TYR A 333 7.83 9.37 7.02
N TYR A 334 8.92 9.18 7.78
CA TYR A 334 9.21 7.86 8.34
C TYR A 334 8.14 7.41 9.35
N GLY A 335 7.62 8.32 10.15
CA GLY A 335 6.47 8.06 11.03
C GLY A 335 5.21 7.69 10.27
N ALA A 336 4.94 8.35 9.14
CA ALA A 336 3.81 8.04 8.26
C ALA A 336 3.89 6.63 7.64
N ARG A 337 5.09 6.05 7.47
CA ARG A 337 5.29 4.67 6.98
C ARG A 337 4.41 3.64 7.71
N TRP A 338 4.18 3.81 9.01
CA TRP A 338 3.30 2.91 9.78
C TRP A 338 1.88 2.81 9.23
N LYS A 339 1.48 3.70 8.33
CA LYS A 339 0.16 3.61 7.69
C LYS A 339 0.07 2.45 6.70
N ILE A 340 1.19 1.93 6.17
CA ILE A 340 1.15 0.71 5.36
C ILE A 340 0.79 -0.51 6.22
N GLU A 341 1.28 -0.57 7.46
CA GLU A 341 0.91 -1.64 8.41
C GLU A 341 -0.56 -1.55 8.83
N ALA A 342 -1.07 -0.30 9.00
CA ALA A 342 -2.51 -0.08 9.23
C ALA A 342 -3.34 -0.52 8.01
N CYS A 343 -2.88 -0.21 6.80
CA CYS A 343 -3.49 -0.66 5.55
C CYS A 343 -3.54 -2.19 5.44
N PHE A 344 -2.48 -2.90 5.82
CA PHE A 344 -2.49 -4.37 5.86
C PHE A 344 -3.50 -4.93 6.85
N LYS A 345 -3.73 -4.23 7.97
CA LYS A 345 -4.78 -4.58 8.92
C LYS A 345 -6.17 -4.33 8.32
N GLU A 346 -6.37 -3.20 7.67
CA GLU A 346 -7.60 -2.83 6.96
C GLU A 346 -7.92 -3.87 5.86
N LEU A 347 -6.93 -4.23 5.04
CA LEU A 347 -7.05 -5.26 4.02
C LEU A 347 -7.46 -6.62 4.58
N LYS A 348 -6.83 -7.07 5.67
CA LYS A 348 -7.13 -8.39 6.24
C LYS A 348 -8.44 -8.44 7.00
N ARG A 349 -8.72 -7.43 7.83
CA ARG A 349 -9.84 -7.44 8.79
C ARG A 349 -11.12 -6.80 8.25
N ASP A 350 -10.96 -5.66 7.57
CA ASP A 350 -12.11 -4.88 7.12
C ASP A 350 -12.55 -5.31 5.71
N ILE A 351 -11.59 -5.57 4.83
CA ILE A 351 -11.83 -5.94 3.42
C ILE A 351 -11.88 -7.45 3.20
N GLY A 352 -11.12 -8.22 3.99
CA GLY A 352 -11.14 -9.68 3.93
C GLY A 352 -10.22 -10.30 2.87
N SER A 353 -9.04 -9.72 2.63
CA SER A 353 -8.08 -10.22 1.63
C SER A 353 -7.64 -11.68 1.88
N ALA A 354 -7.72 -12.15 3.12
CA ALA A 354 -7.38 -13.52 3.50
C ALA A 354 -8.49 -14.54 3.25
N GLU A 355 -9.72 -14.12 2.99
CA GLU A 355 -10.91 -14.98 3.07
C GLU A 355 -11.11 -15.92 1.89
N THR A 356 -10.62 -15.58 0.69
CA THR A 356 -10.78 -16.48 -0.46
C THR A 356 -10.05 -17.79 -0.26
N GLN A 357 -10.71 -18.90 -0.60
CA GLN A 357 -10.20 -20.27 -0.50
C GLN A 357 -10.16 -20.96 -1.87
N THR A 358 -10.28 -20.22 -2.96
CA THR A 358 -10.20 -20.78 -4.31
C THR A 358 -8.79 -21.29 -4.63
N ARG A 359 -8.72 -22.37 -5.42
CA ARG A 359 -7.43 -22.97 -5.87
C ARG A 359 -6.95 -22.41 -7.22
N ASN A 360 -7.86 -21.81 -8.00
CA ASN A 360 -7.51 -21.24 -9.29
C ASN A 360 -6.62 -20.01 -9.09
N SER A 361 -5.41 -20.02 -9.66
CA SER A 361 -4.41 -18.98 -9.47
C SER A 361 -4.87 -17.59 -9.92
N VAL A 362 -5.62 -17.52 -11.04
CA VAL A 362 -6.18 -16.27 -11.56
C VAL A 362 -7.27 -15.75 -10.63
N ALA A 363 -8.16 -16.62 -10.14
CA ALA A 363 -9.23 -16.20 -9.22
C ALA A 363 -8.68 -15.71 -7.87
N VAL A 364 -7.63 -16.33 -7.36
CA VAL A 364 -6.92 -15.88 -6.13
C VAL A 364 -6.32 -14.49 -6.34
N THR A 365 -5.65 -14.28 -7.47
CA THR A 365 -5.04 -13.00 -7.82
C THR A 365 -6.09 -11.92 -8.03
N ASN A 366 -7.12 -12.20 -8.82
CA ASN A 366 -8.22 -11.26 -9.04
C ASN A 366 -8.92 -10.87 -7.73
N HIS A 367 -9.09 -11.81 -6.79
CA HIS A 367 -9.65 -11.49 -5.49
C HIS A 367 -8.79 -10.48 -4.71
N LEU A 368 -7.46 -10.66 -4.70
CA LEU A 368 -6.56 -9.71 -4.05
C LEU A 368 -6.57 -8.36 -4.75
N GLU A 369 -6.62 -8.33 -6.09
CA GLU A 369 -6.78 -7.11 -6.89
C GLU A 369 -8.04 -6.34 -6.49
N PHE A 370 -9.20 -7.02 -6.37
CA PHE A 370 -10.43 -6.41 -5.86
C PHE A 370 -10.26 -5.84 -4.45
N CYS A 371 -9.63 -6.57 -3.54
CA CYS A 371 -9.41 -6.11 -2.17
C CYS A 371 -8.51 -4.87 -2.09
N MET A 372 -7.41 -4.87 -2.84
CA MET A 372 -6.48 -3.74 -2.90
C MET A 372 -7.15 -2.51 -3.52
N MET A 373 -7.84 -2.69 -4.65
CA MET A 373 -8.54 -1.62 -5.35
C MET A 373 -9.71 -1.06 -4.50
N ALA A 374 -10.45 -1.92 -3.80
CA ALA A 374 -11.50 -1.52 -2.87
C ALA A 374 -10.96 -0.61 -1.74
N THR A 375 -9.79 -0.95 -1.22
CA THR A 375 -9.12 -0.14 -0.19
C THR A 375 -8.73 1.23 -0.73
N THR A 376 -8.10 1.27 -1.91
CA THR A 376 -7.70 2.53 -2.55
C THR A 376 -8.91 3.40 -2.92
N LEU A 377 -9.94 2.80 -3.53
CA LEU A 377 -11.17 3.51 -3.89
C LEU A 377 -11.87 4.11 -2.66
N THR A 378 -11.91 3.37 -1.56
CA THR A 378 -12.48 3.86 -0.29
C THR A 378 -11.74 5.11 0.20
N TRP A 379 -10.40 5.12 0.13
CA TRP A 379 -9.61 6.30 0.49
C TRP A 379 -9.75 7.45 -0.50
N ILE A 380 -9.84 7.19 -1.81
CA ILE A 380 -10.13 8.22 -2.83
C ILE A 380 -11.50 8.86 -2.57
N TYR A 381 -12.50 8.04 -2.22
CA TYR A 381 -13.82 8.55 -1.84
C TYR A 381 -13.72 9.49 -0.64
N ALA A 382 -12.96 9.13 0.40
CA ALA A 382 -12.72 10.01 1.55
C ALA A 382 -12.01 11.32 1.18
N CYS A 383 -11.05 11.29 0.24
CA CYS A 383 -10.39 12.50 -0.25
C CYS A 383 -11.38 13.49 -0.87
N ARG A 384 -12.38 12.99 -1.60
CA ARG A 384 -13.35 13.80 -2.35
C ARG A 384 -14.53 14.28 -1.52
N LEU A 385 -14.72 13.80 -0.28
CA LEU A 385 -15.76 14.30 0.60
C LEU A 385 -15.47 15.75 0.99
N GLU A 386 -16.48 16.59 1.02
CA GLU A 386 -16.36 17.97 1.49
C GLU A 386 -16.08 18.01 3.00
N LYS A 387 -16.85 17.26 3.77
CA LYS A 387 -16.76 17.19 5.23
C LYS A 387 -15.88 16.02 5.69
N THR A 388 -15.20 16.22 6.81
CA THR A 388 -14.47 15.13 7.48
C THR A 388 -15.47 14.09 7.98
N PRO A 389 -15.24 12.78 7.69
CA PRO A 389 -16.08 11.72 8.21
C PRO A 389 -16.16 11.75 9.74
N SER A 390 -17.35 11.61 10.28
CA SER A 390 -17.53 11.46 11.72
C SER A 390 -17.11 10.05 12.18
N ARG A 391 -16.46 9.98 13.35
CA ARG A 391 -16.12 8.71 13.97
C ARG A 391 -17.34 8.12 14.69
N ARG A 392 -17.70 6.88 14.37
CA ARG A 392 -18.86 6.21 15.01
C ARG A 392 -18.60 5.83 16.47
N HIS A 393 -17.42 5.26 16.73
CA HIS A 393 -17.07 4.78 18.06
C HIS A 393 -15.93 5.61 18.64
N ALA A 394 -16.19 6.28 19.76
CA ALA A 394 -15.15 6.98 20.49
C ALA A 394 -14.07 5.99 20.96
N VAL A 395 -12.81 6.32 20.70
CA VAL A 395 -11.65 5.56 21.17
C VAL A 395 -10.71 6.53 21.84
N LYS A 396 -10.40 6.28 23.12
CA LYS A 396 -9.52 7.14 23.92
C LYS A 396 -8.21 7.44 23.17
N GLY A 397 -7.91 8.72 23.00
CA GLY A 397 -6.69 9.19 22.35
C GLY A 397 -6.69 9.09 20.82
N ARG A 398 -7.85 8.88 20.18
CA ARG A 398 -8.01 8.85 18.71
C ARG A 398 -9.11 9.80 18.28
N ASP A 399 -8.72 10.94 17.75
CA ASP A 399 -9.61 12.03 17.39
C ASP A 399 -10.06 11.98 15.90
N HIS A 400 -9.36 11.20 15.07
CA HIS A 400 -9.63 11.08 13.65
C HIS A 400 -10.53 9.88 13.31
N PHE A 401 -11.30 10.00 12.24
CA PHE A 401 -12.12 8.92 11.68
C PHE A 401 -11.31 7.68 11.32
N ALA A 402 -11.95 6.53 11.24
CA ALA A 402 -11.36 5.25 10.86
C ALA A 402 -11.69 4.91 9.39
N PHE A 403 -10.97 3.95 8.81
CA PHE A 403 -11.28 3.38 7.49
C PHE A 403 -12.71 2.80 7.45
N SER A 404 -13.14 2.13 8.52
CA SER A 404 -14.49 1.59 8.66
C SER A 404 -15.59 2.67 8.65
N ASP A 405 -15.29 3.90 9.07
CA ASP A 405 -16.25 5.01 9.01
C ASP A 405 -16.47 5.45 7.56
N VAL A 406 -15.39 5.48 6.76
CA VAL A 406 -15.47 5.76 5.31
C VAL A 406 -16.23 4.66 4.57
N ARG A 407 -15.96 3.38 4.88
CA ARG A 407 -16.70 2.24 4.30
C ARG A 407 -18.22 2.38 4.51
N ARG A 408 -18.63 2.84 5.69
CA ARG A 408 -20.05 3.10 5.97
C ARG A 408 -20.64 4.23 5.15
N LEU A 409 -19.86 5.30 4.93
CA LEU A 409 -20.32 6.38 4.04
C LEU A 409 -20.47 5.89 2.60
N VAL A 410 -19.56 5.02 2.13
CA VAL A 410 -19.72 4.33 0.83
C VAL A 410 -20.98 3.47 0.83
N ALA A 411 -21.24 2.71 1.91
CA ALA A 411 -22.43 1.89 2.04
C ALA A 411 -23.72 2.73 1.97
N LYS A 412 -23.76 3.85 2.71
CA LYS A 412 -24.90 4.79 2.63
C LYS A 412 -25.11 5.31 1.21
N ALA A 413 -24.04 5.74 0.55
CA ALA A 413 -24.10 6.24 -0.82
C ALA A 413 -24.56 5.16 -1.82
N THR A 414 -24.20 3.91 -1.60
CA THR A 414 -24.60 2.78 -2.45
C THR A 414 -26.06 2.35 -2.23
N MET A 415 -26.57 2.52 -1.02
CA MET A 415 -27.95 2.17 -0.64
C MET A 415 -28.96 3.30 -0.88
N ASP A 416 -28.51 4.45 -1.37
CA ASP A 416 -29.39 5.55 -1.77
C ASP A 416 -30.26 5.12 -2.96
N ASP A 417 -31.56 5.44 -2.91
CA ASP A 417 -32.51 5.02 -3.94
C ASP A 417 -32.14 5.57 -5.34
N ASN A 418 -31.53 6.76 -5.37
CA ASN A 418 -31.06 7.37 -6.60
C ASN A 418 -29.79 6.71 -7.16
N PHE A 419 -29.06 5.91 -6.38
CA PHE A 419 -27.88 5.21 -6.88
C PHE A 419 -28.23 4.21 -8.00
N ALA A 420 -29.40 3.59 -7.91
CA ALA A 420 -29.89 2.66 -8.92
C ALA A 420 -30.21 3.34 -10.27
N ILE A 421 -30.60 4.61 -10.27
CA ILE A 421 -30.82 5.40 -11.49
C ILE A 421 -29.50 5.61 -12.22
N LEU A 422 -28.42 5.83 -11.46
CA LEU A 422 -27.08 6.11 -11.98
C LEU A 422 -26.29 4.86 -12.37
N CYS A 423 -26.63 3.72 -11.78
CA CYS A 423 -26.09 2.40 -12.12
C CYS A 423 -27.28 1.46 -12.43
N PRO A 424 -27.94 1.59 -13.60
CA PRO A 424 -29.18 0.88 -13.87
C PRO A 424 -28.94 -0.62 -13.92
N VAL A 425 -29.49 -1.29 -12.93
CA VAL A 425 -29.74 -2.72 -12.93
C VAL A 425 -31.22 -2.89 -12.63
N PRO A 426 -31.96 -3.73 -13.36
CA PRO A 426 -33.35 -3.94 -13.07
C PRO A 426 -33.54 -4.39 -11.63
N ARG A 427 -34.07 -3.53 -10.77
CA ARG A 427 -34.46 -3.89 -9.41
C ARG A 427 -35.75 -4.70 -9.48
N LYS A 428 -35.71 -5.95 -9.05
CA LYS A 428 -36.91 -6.73 -8.81
C LYS A 428 -37.40 -6.47 -7.40
N SER A 429 -38.65 -5.91 -7.31
CA SER A 429 -39.62 -5.97 -6.23
C SER A 429 -39.38 -5.23 -4.88
N ILE A 430 -40.50 -5.02 -4.19
CA ILE A 430 -40.71 -4.43 -2.85
C ILE A 430 -39.78 -5.06 -1.78
N ILE A 431 -39.42 -6.33 -1.88
CA ILE A 431 -38.51 -7.02 -0.95
C ILE A 431 -37.12 -6.36 -0.95
N ASN A 432 -36.63 -5.93 -2.11
CA ASN A 432 -35.32 -5.27 -2.20
C ASN A 432 -35.33 -3.87 -1.57
N SER A 433 -36.48 -3.17 -1.57
CA SER A 433 -36.62 -1.88 -0.88
C SER A 433 -36.60 -2.03 0.64
N LEU A 434 -37.23 -3.09 1.17
CA LEU A 434 -37.22 -3.42 2.60
C LEU A 434 -35.80 -3.84 3.05
N VAL A 435 -35.11 -4.71 2.32
CA VAL A 435 -33.73 -5.08 2.60
C VAL A 435 -32.82 -3.85 2.56
N SER A 436 -32.97 -2.97 1.58
CA SER A 436 -32.23 -1.70 1.51
C SER A 436 -32.51 -0.79 2.70
N ALA A 437 -33.78 -0.74 3.19
CA ALA A 437 -34.14 0.02 4.38
C ALA A 437 -33.50 -0.56 5.65
N PHE A 438 -33.55 -1.88 5.84
CA PHE A 438 -32.87 -2.57 6.95
C PHE A 438 -31.35 -2.34 6.94
N MET A 439 -30.72 -2.41 5.76
CA MET A 439 -29.29 -2.21 5.61
C MET A 439 -28.89 -0.75 5.87
N ARG A 440 -29.74 0.23 5.51
CA ARG A 440 -29.54 1.65 5.88
C ARG A 440 -29.59 1.88 7.38
N MET A 441 -30.47 1.19 8.10
CA MET A 441 -30.54 1.28 9.57
C MET A 441 -29.35 0.61 10.25
N ALA A 442 -28.79 -0.44 9.66
CA ALA A 442 -27.62 -1.16 10.18
C ALA A 442 -26.28 -0.47 9.85
N ALA A 443 -26.24 0.41 8.86
CA ALA A 443 -25.06 1.18 8.45
C ALA A 443 -24.89 2.45 9.28
#